data_2eed9ef07bfe3ae91aa4cc172b90997d
#
_entry.id   2eed9ef07bfe3ae91aa4cc172b90997d
#
_cell.length_a   1.000
_cell.length_b   1.000
_cell.length_c   1.000
_cell.angle_alpha   90.00
_cell.angle_beta   90.00
_cell.angle_gamma   90.00
#
_symmetry.space_group_name_H-M   'P 1'
#
loop_
_entity.id
_entity.type
_entity.pdbx_description
1 polymer ?
#
loop_
_entity_poly.entity_id
_entity_poly.type
_entity_poly.pdbx_seq_one_letter_code
_entity_poly.pdbx_strand_id
1 'polypeptide(L)'
;MKTLSRQEFQIRVVKTEDMSSISDLEQACFDDPFPSYFLAQLAEANPDTFLVAVSNGQIIGYAVVDKWSDHQHLVSIAVHEQSRRKGIGQALLDELVQQIRNSPLRLEVRRRNKVALDFYLKNGFRQTGVSHGYYTDGEDAIQMEKQIEKRVEILTPA
;
A
#
# COMPACT_ATOMS: atom_id res chain seq x y z
N MET A 1 1.02 -24.06 27.56
CA MET A 1 1.22 -22.65 27.37
C MET A 1 0.91 -22.25 25.93
N LYS A 2 0.14 -21.26 25.79
CA LYS A 2 -0.27 -20.83 24.47
C LYS A 2 0.88 -20.10 23.81
N THR A 3 1.42 -20.63 22.73
CA THR A 3 2.30 -19.90 21.87
C THR A 3 1.53 -18.70 21.34
N LEU A 4 2.11 -17.52 21.50
CA LEU A 4 1.59 -16.36 20.80
C LEU A 4 1.71 -16.65 19.32
N SER A 5 0.64 -17.13 18.77
CA SER A 5 0.54 -17.31 17.35
C SER A 5 0.74 -15.96 16.67
N ARG A 6 1.21 -15.99 15.44
CA ARG A 6 1.03 -14.90 14.53
C ARG A 6 -0.34 -14.33 14.73
N GLN A 7 -0.42 -13.02 14.78
CA GLN A 7 -1.70 -12.40 14.69
C GLN A 7 -2.35 -12.84 13.38
N GLU A 8 -3.47 -13.51 13.49
CA GLU A 8 -4.19 -13.95 12.33
C GLU A 8 -4.89 -12.77 11.70
N PHE A 9 -4.65 -12.56 10.43
CA PHE A 9 -5.33 -11.54 9.65
C PHE A 9 -5.57 -12.07 8.25
N GLN A 10 -6.52 -11.48 7.57
CA GLN A 10 -6.84 -11.82 6.19
C GLN A 10 -6.75 -10.57 5.33
N ILE A 11 -6.24 -10.75 4.12
CA ILE A 11 -6.25 -9.70 3.10
C ILE A 11 -7.43 -9.97 2.17
N ARG A 12 -8.21 -8.94 1.92
CA ARG A 12 -9.30 -9.01 0.94
C ARG A 12 -9.49 -7.68 0.25
N VAL A 13 -10.25 -7.67 -0.84
CA VAL A 13 -10.60 -6.41 -1.52
C VAL A 13 -11.54 -5.58 -0.64
N VAL A 14 -11.49 -4.29 -0.83
CA VAL A 14 -12.29 -3.32 -0.09
C VAL A 14 -13.79 -3.52 -0.36
N LYS A 15 -14.60 -3.21 0.65
CA LYS A 15 -16.06 -3.13 0.55
C LYS A 15 -16.50 -1.73 0.94
N THR A 16 -17.67 -1.33 0.48
CA THR A 16 -18.24 -0.01 0.81
C THR A 16 -18.29 0.23 2.32
N GLU A 17 -18.69 -0.77 3.08
CA GLU A 17 -18.79 -0.67 4.56
C GLU A 17 -17.44 -0.50 5.26
N ASP A 18 -16.33 -0.72 4.57
CA ASP A 18 -14.98 -0.52 5.13
C ASP A 18 -14.53 0.93 5.13
N MET A 19 -15.17 1.79 4.34
CA MET A 19 -14.62 3.11 4.03
C MET A 19 -14.49 4.01 5.26
N SER A 20 -15.40 3.91 6.21
CA SER A 20 -15.32 4.68 7.46
C SER A 20 -14.07 4.31 8.26
N SER A 21 -13.82 3.01 8.41
CA SER A 21 -12.63 2.51 9.13
C SER A 21 -11.35 2.87 8.39
N ILE A 22 -11.36 2.82 7.07
CA ILE A 22 -10.20 3.20 6.25
C ILE A 22 -9.89 4.67 6.43
N SER A 23 -10.89 5.53 6.41
CA SER A 23 -10.71 6.97 6.62
C SER A 23 -10.14 7.28 8.01
N ASP A 24 -10.65 6.59 9.04
CA ASP A 24 -10.13 6.73 10.40
C ASP A 24 -8.66 6.31 10.47
N LEU A 25 -8.32 5.22 9.81
CA LEU A 25 -6.95 4.71 9.79
C LEU A 25 -6.01 5.67 9.05
N GLU A 26 -6.45 6.22 7.94
CA GLU A 26 -5.68 7.23 7.18
C GLU A 26 -5.39 8.45 8.06
N GLN A 27 -6.39 8.96 8.74
CA GLN A 27 -6.22 10.11 9.63
C GLN A 27 -5.30 9.81 10.81
N ALA A 28 -5.34 8.59 11.33
CA ALA A 28 -4.47 8.20 12.44
C ALA A 28 -3.01 8.02 12.02
N CYS A 29 -2.76 7.63 10.77
CA CYS A 29 -1.43 7.28 10.30
C CYS A 29 -0.67 8.43 9.65
N PHE A 30 -1.36 9.45 9.13
CA PHE A 30 -0.72 10.48 8.32
C PHE A 30 -1.06 11.88 8.82
N ASP A 31 -0.07 12.77 8.78
CA ASP A 31 -0.25 14.17 9.13
C ASP A 31 -1.05 14.94 8.07
N ASP A 32 -1.04 14.43 6.85
CA ASP A 32 -1.66 15.04 5.68
C ASP A 32 -2.59 14.03 5.03
N PRO A 33 -3.66 13.62 5.74
CA PRO A 33 -4.49 12.50 5.29
C PRO A 33 -5.32 12.87 4.07
N PHE A 34 -5.55 11.89 3.22
CA PHE A 34 -6.51 12.04 2.13
C PHE A 34 -7.92 12.18 2.68
N PRO A 35 -8.73 13.05 2.09
CA PRO A 35 -10.13 13.16 2.49
C PRO A 35 -10.89 11.88 2.13
N SER A 36 -11.94 11.60 2.91
CA SER A 36 -12.72 10.37 2.76
C SER A 36 -13.33 10.21 1.36
N TYR A 37 -13.75 11.31 0.73
CA TYR A 37 -14.33 11.23 -0.62
C TYR A 37 -13.28 10.78 -1.64
N PHE A 38 -12.03 11.15 -1.47
CA PHE A 38 -10.95 10.73 -2.37
C PHE A 38 -10.68 9.23 -2.21
N LEU A 39 -10.64 8.74 -0.98
CA LEU A 39 -10.47 7.31 -0.71
C LEU A 39 -11.62 6.50 -1.31
N ALA A 40 -12.85 7.01 -1.22
CA ALA A 40 -14.01 6.37 -1.82
C ALA A 40 -13.90 6.33 -3.35
N GLN A 41 -13.42 7.40 -3.97
CA GLN A 41 -13.19 7.42 -5.42
C GLN A 41 -12.12 6.41 -5.84
N LEU A 42 -11.06 6.28 -5.06
CA LEU A 42 -10.02 5.28 -5.33
C LEU A 42 -10.57 3.86 -5.25
N ALA A 43 -11.42 3.57 -4.27
CA ALA A 43 -12.04 2.26 -4.12
C ALA A 43 -12.95 1.93 -5.31
N GLU A 44 -13.71 2.91 -5.76
CA GLU A 44 -14.61 2.74 -6.90
C GLU A 44 -13.85 2.53 -8.21
N ALA A 45 -12.75 3.28 -8.40
CA ALA A 45 -11.94 3.18 -9.60
C ALA A 45 -11.03 1.94 -9.62
N ASN A 46 -10.66 1.41 -8.46
CA ASN A 46 -9.67 0.35 -8.33
C ASN A 46 -10.17 -0.79 -7.42
N PRO A 47 -11.28 -1.45 -7.78
CA PRO A 47 -11.89 -2.45 -6.89
C PRO A 47 -11.02 -3.68 -6.64
N ASP A 48 -10.05 -3.97 -7.51
CA ASP A 48 -9.19 -5.15 -7.39
C ASP A 48 -7.86 -4.84 -6.70
N THR A 49 -7.48 -3.57 -6.64
CA THR A 49 -6.20 -3.13 -6.08
C THR A 49 -6.36 -2.15 -4.92
N PHE A 50 -7.51 -2.16 -4.29
CA PHE A 50 -7.73 -1.51 -3.00
C PHE A 50 -7.99 -2.64 -2.00
N LEU A 51 -6.99 -2.93 -1.16
CA LEU A 51 -7.00 -4.08 -0.26
C LEU A 51 -7.06 -3.64 1.19
N VAL A 52 -7.70 -4.47 2.01
CA VAL A 52 -7.75 -4.29 3.46
C VAL A 52 -7.20 -5.52 4.16
N ALA A 53 -6.57 -5.30 5.30
CA ALA A 53 -6.18 -6.35 6.23
C ALA A 53 -7.17 -6.34 7.38
N VAL A 54 -7.75 -7.47 7.65
CA VAL A 54 -8.81 -7.63 8.65
C VAL A 54 -8.38 -8.63 9.71
N SER A 55 -8.52 -8.27 10.96
CA SER A 55 -8.27 -9.16 12.10
C SER A 55 -9.38 -8.99 13.11
N ASN A 56 -9.98 -10.09 13.54
CA ASN A 56 -11.09 -10.10 14.51
C ASN A 56 -12.24 -9.15 14.08
N GLY A 57 -12.54 -9.14 12.78
CA GLY A 57 -13.61 -8.29 12.24
C GLY A 57 -13.26 -6.81 12.12
N GLN A 58 -12.03 -6.41 12.42
CA GLN A 58 -11.61 -5.02 12.38
C GLN A 58 -10.59 -4.80 11.27
N ILE A 59 -10.69 -3.65 10.60
CA ILE A 59 -9.71 -3.22 9.62
C ILE A 59 -8.47 -2.73 10.38
N ILE A 60 -7.34 -3.40 10.16
CA ILE A 60 -6.07 -3.05 10.81
C ILE A 60 -5.04 -2.50 9.83
N GLY A 61 -5.33 -2.52 8.55
CA GLY A 61 -4.46 -1.96 7.53
C GLY A 61 -5.17 -1.87 6.19
N TYR A 62 -4.65 -1.05 5.30
CA TYR A 62 -5.12 -1.02 3.93
C TYR A 62 -4.00 -0.56 3.00
N ALA A 63 -4.15 -0.86 1.73
CA ALA A 63 -3.26 -0.35 0.70
C ALA A 63 -4.02 -0.21 -0.60
N VAL A 64 -3.68 0.79 -1.40
CA VAL A 64 -4.35 1.02 -2.67
C VAL A 64 -3.35 1.39 -3.75
N VAL A 65 -3.51 0.74 -4.90
CA VAL A 65 -2.80 1.08 -6.13
C VAL A 65 -3.80 1.62 -7.13
N ASP A 66 -3.51 2.81 -7.65
CA ASP A 66 -4.29 3.46 -8.68
C ASP A 66 -3.63 3.21 -10.04
N LYS A 67 -4.45 2.95 -11.05
CA LYS A 67 -3.95 2.68 -12.39
C LYS A 67 -3.86 3.98 -13.17
N TRP A 68 -2.63 4.36 -13.52
CA TRP A 68 -2.37 5.52 -14.38
C TRP A 68 -2.05 5.04 -15.79
N SER A 69 -1.95 5.96 -16.75
CA SER A 69 -1.76 5.60 -18.16
C SER A 69 -0.43 4.91 -18.44
N ASP A 70 0.64 5.28 -17.72
CA ASP A 70 2.00 4.82 -17.97
C ASP A 70 2.59 4.01 -16.82
N HIS A 71 1.90 3.90 -15.70
CA HIS A 71 2.36 3.16 -14.53
C HIS A 71 1.21 2.85 -13.59
N GLN A 72 1.50 2.01 -12.61
CA GLN A 72 0.65 1.81 -11.44
C GLN A 72 1.19 2.67 -10.30
N HIS A 73 0.32 3.26 -9.52
CA HIS A 73 0.72 4.19 -8.46
C HIS A 73 0.26 3.70 -7.11
N LEU A 74 1.21 3.42 -6.23
CA LEU A 74 0.89 3.08 -4.83
C LEU A 74 0.56 4.38 -4.11
N VAL A 75 -0.74 4.62 -3.93
CA VAL A 75 -1.25 5.88 -3.37
C VAL A 75 -1.07 5.92 -1.87
N SER A 76 -1.36 4.82 -1.19
CA SER A 76 -1.24 4.76 0.27
C SER A 76 -1.08 3.32 0.72
N ILE A 77 -0.35 3.15 1.80
CA ILE A 77 -0.29 1.92 2.57
C ILE A 77 -0.24 2.32 4.04
N ALA A 78 -1.14 1.82 4.84
CA ALA A 78 -1.27 2.18 6.23
C ALA A 78 -1.58 0.96 7.08
N VAL A 79 -0.93 0.86 8.24
CA VAL A 79 -1.16 -0.20 9.21
C VAL A 79 -1.38 0.45 10.56
N HIS A 80 -2.42 0.01 11.26
CA HIS A 80 -2.74 0.48 12.61
C HIS A 80 -1.50 0.36 13.49
N GLU A 81 -1.23 1.37 14.29
CA GLU A 81 -0.02 1.45 15.11
C GLU A 81 0.21 0.19 15.94
N GLN A 82 -0.85 -0.32 16.57
CA GLN A 82 -0.75 -1.51 17.41
C GLN A 82 -0.55 -2.79 16.64
N SER A 83 -0.72 -2.75 15.34
CA SER A 83 -0.59 -3.92 14.46
C SER A 83 0.69 -3.89 13.62
N ARG A 84 1.54 -2.89 13.82
CA ARG A 84 2.79 -2.78 13.08
C ARG A 84 3.80 -3.83 13.51
N ARG A 85 4.80 -4.09 12.64
CA ARG A 85 5.87 -5.08 12.84
C ARG A 85 5.37 -6.52 12.90
N LYS A 86 4.21 -6.79 12.29
CA LYS A 86 3.61 -8.13 12.23
C LYS A 86 3.49 -8.65 10.81
N GLY A 87 4.13 -7.97 9.85
CA GLY A 87 4.12 -8.39 8.46
C GLY A 87 2.88 -8.00 7.67
N ILE A 88 2.02 -7.16 8.22
CA ILE A 88 0.77 -6.76 7.55
C ILE A 88 1.04 -5.89 6.32
N GLY A 89 1.90 -4.88 6.45
CA GLY A 89 2.29 -4.04 5.33
C GLY A 89 2.93 -4.83 4.22
N GLN A 90 3.79 -5.79 4.57
CA GLN A 90 4.42 -6.68 3.60
C GLN A 90 3.39 -7.55 2.87
N ALA A 91 2.44 -8.11 3.62
CA ALA A 91 1.39 -8.93 3.03
C ALA A 91 0.50 -8.13 2.07
N LEU A 92 0.15 -6.90 2.44
CA LEU A 92 -0.62 -6.00 1.58
C LEU A 92 0.15 -5.70 0.29
N LEU A 93 1.42 -5.35 0.41
CA LEU A 93 2.25 -5.02 -0.76
C LEU A 93 2.42 -6.24 -1.67
N ASP A 94 2.70 -7.41 -1.10
CA ASP A 94 2.87 -8.64 -1.87
C ASP A 94 1.61 -8.97 -2.66
N GLU A 95 0.44 -8.82 -2.05
CA GLU A 95 -0.84 -9.09 -2.71
C GLU A 95 -1.10 -8.09 -3.84
N LEU A 96 -0.80 -6.81 -3.62
CA LEU A 96 -0.93 -5.79 -4.67
C LEU A 96 -0.02 -6.09 -5.86
N VAL A 97 1.23 -6.44 -5.59
CA VAL A 97 2.22 -6.74 -6.65
C VAL A 97 1.77 -7.91 -7.51
N GLN A 98 1.08 -8.88 -6.94
CA GLN A 98 0.54 -10.01 -7.69
C GLN A 98 -0.53 -9.59 -8.69
N GLN A 99 -1.21 -8.48 -8.45
CA GLN A 99 -2.25 -7.96 -9.34
C GLN A 99 -1.69 -7.12 -10.49
N ILE A 100 -0.43 -6.72 -10.40
CA ILE A 100 0.19 -5.82 -11.37
C ILE A 100 0.94 -6.63 -12.41
N ARG A 101 0.83 -6.22 -13.69
CA ARG A 101 1.48 -6.90 -14.81
C ARG A 101 2.24 -5.91 -15.66
N ASN A 102 3.53 -6.20 -15.86
CA ASN A 102 4.41 -5.49 -16.81
C ASN A 102 4.26 -3.97 -16.74
N SER A 103 4.32 -3.45 -15.55
CA SER A 103 4.14 -2.02 -15.30
C SER A 103 5.05 -1.57 -14.17
N PRO A 104 5.64 -0.37 -14.26
CA PRO A 104 6.31 0.18 -13.09
C PRO A 104 5.30 0.48 -11.99
N LEU A 105 5.69 0.24 -10.76
CA LEU A 105 4.95 0.66 -9.58
C LEU A 105 5.70 1.83 -8.95
N ARG A 106 5.06 2.98 -8.87
CA ARG A 106 5.65 4.23 -8.37
C ARG A 106 4.97 4.68 -7.11
N LEU A 107 5.69 5.44 -6.30
CA LEU A 107 5.18 6.03 -5.07
C LEU A 107 5.96 7.30 -4.71
N GLU A 108 5.36 8.10 -3.83
CA GLU A 108 6.04 9.17 -3.11
C GLU A 108 6.06 8.82 -1.62
N VAL A 109 7.17 9.15 -0.95
CA VAL A 109 7.32 8.94 0.48
C VAL A 109 8.02 10.16 1.09
N ARG A 110 7.59 10.57 2.28
CA ARG A 110 8.22 11.69 2.99
C ARG A 110 9.72 11.40 3.19
N ARG A 111 10.53 12.41 2.90
CA ARG A 111 11.98 12.29 3.01
C ARG A 111 12.44 11.86 4.38
N ARG A 112 11.77 12.30 5.45
CA ARG A 112 12.12 11.95 6.83
C ARG A 112 11.61 10.58 7.28
N ASN A 113 10.74 9.97 6.50
CA ASN A 113 10.14 8.69 6.89
C ASN A 113 11.09 7.55 6.57
N LYS A 114 12.11 7.39 7.44
CA LYS A 114 13.16 6.39 7.22
C LYS A 114 12.64 4.96 7.30
N VAL A 115 11.65 4.72 8.14
CA VAL A 115 11.03 3.39 8.26
C VAL A 115 10.39 2.99 6.93
N ALA A 116 9.63 3.88 6.32
CA ALA A 116 9.01 3.62 5.03
C ALA A 116 10.05 3.50 3.91
N LEU A 117 11.03 4.40 3.88
CA LEU A 117 12.12 4.33 2.89
C LEU A 117 12.81 2.96 2.94
N ASP A 118 13.18 2.51 4.13
CA ASP A 118 13.84 1.22 4.30
C ASP A 118 12.93 0.06 3.86
N PHE A 119 11.66 0.15 4.19
CA PHE A 119 10.67 -0.86 3.78
C PHE A 119 10.60 -0.96 2.26
N TYR A 120 10.52 0.17 1.57
CA TYR A 120 10.45 0.16 0.10
C TYR A 120 11.76 -0.30 -0.54
N LEU A 121 12.89 0.12 0.00
CA LEU A 121 14.19 -0.34 -0.49
C LEU A 121 14.33 -1.87 -0.37
N LYS A 122 13.91 -2.43 0.76
CA LYS A 122 13.92 -3.89 0.97
C LYS A 122 13.01 -4.62 0.00
N ASN A 123 11.98 -3.94 -0.49
CA ASN A 123 11.03 -4.52 -1.42
C ASN A 123 11.40 -4.27 -2.89
N GLY A 124 12.61 -3.80 -3.15
CA GLY A 124 13.12 -3.66 -4.51
C GLY A 124 12.78 -2.34 -5.19
N PHE A 125 12.24 -1.39 -4.45
CA PHE A 125 12.08 -0.03 -4.98
C PHE A 125 13.41 0.68 -5.00
N ARG A 126 13.59 1.58 -5.95
CA ARG A 126 14.74 2.46 -6.02
C ARG A 126 14.28 3.91 -6.10
N GLN A 127 15.10 4.81 -5.61
CA GLN A 127 14.82 6.23 -5.72
C GLN A 127 15.00 6.68 -7.18
N THR A 128 14.03 7.42 -7.69
CA THR A 128 14.05 7.95 -9.04
C THR A 128 14.11 9.47 -9.09
N GLY A 129 13.77 10.13 -8.00
CA GLY A 129 13.78 11.59 -7.95
C GLY A 129 13.34 12.12 -6.62
N VAL A 130 13.23 13.44 -6.56
CA VAL A 130 12.74 14.18 -5.40
C VAL A 130 11.74 15.21 -5.90
N SER A 131 10.57 15.28 -5.24
CA SER A 131 9.61 16.36 -5.46
C SER A 131 9.76 17.36 -4.32
N HIS A 132 10.36 18.50 -4.60
CA HIS A 132 10.61 19.51 -3.57
C HIS A 132 9.31 20.17 -3.12
N GLY A 133 9.14 20.29 -1.80
CA GLY A 133 7.98 20.93 -1.21
C GLY A 133 6.66 20.23 -1.52
N TYR A 134 6.68 18.94 -1.72
CA TYR A 134 5.53 18.14 -2.17
C TYR A 134 4.38 18.15 -1.16
N TYR A 135 4.70 18.06 0.14
CA TYR A 135 3.70 18.00 1.21
C TYR A 135 3.30 19.40 1.66
N THR A 136 2.13 19.54 2.27
CA THR A 136 1.59 20.83 2.67
C THR A 136 2.46 21.56 3.70
N ASP A 137 3.25 20.81 4.48
CA ASP A 137 4.21 21.38 5.43
C ASP A 137 5.56 21.75 4.80
N GLY A 138 5.69 21.59 3.49
CA GLY A 138 6.91 21.92 2.74
C GLY A 138 7.94 20.82 2.68
N GLU A 139 7.67 19.66 3.27
CA GLU A 139 8.61 18.54 3.21
C GLU A 139 8.69 17.97 1.80
N ASP A 140 9.91 17.55 1.42
CA ASP A 140 10.15 16.89 0.13
C ASP A 140 9.59 15.47 0.14
N ALA A 141 9.16 15.02 -1.02
CA ALA A 141 8.86 13.61 -1.27
C ALA A 141 10.01 12.96 -2.02
N ILE A 142 10.38 11.77 -1.60
CA ILE A 142 11.26 10.89 -2.37
C ILE A 142 10.38 10.11 -3.32
N GLN A 143 10.70 10.16 -4.60
CA GLN A 143 10.02 9.37 -5.62
C GLN A 143 10.72 8.04 -5.75
N MET A 144 9.96 6.95 -5.73
CA MET A 144 10.48 5.60 -5.82
C MET A 144 9.75 4.80 -6.87
N GLU A 145 10.43 3.82 -7.44
CA GLU A 145 9.88 2.98 -8.49
C GLU A 145 10.40 1.56 -8.36
N LYS A 146 9.52 0.62 -8.66
CA LYS A 146 9.86 -0.80 -8.80
C LYS A 146 9.32 -1.29 -10.13
N GLN A 147 10.16 -1.96 -10.92
CA GLN A 147 9.71 -2.65 -12.12
C GLN A 147 9.06 -3.96 -11.73
N ILE A 148 7.87 -4.20 -12.25
CA ILE A 148 7.16 -5.45 -12.01
C ILE A 148 6.99 -6.16 -13.33
N GLU A 149 7.74 -7.26 -13.47
CA GLU A 149 7.66 -8.12 -14.62
C GLU A 149 7.09 -9.46 -14.18
N LYS A 150 6.00 -9.85 -14.80
CA LYS A 150 5.45 -11.17 -14.57
C LYS A 150 6.03 -12.10 -15.61
N ARG A 151 6.66 -13.17 -15.12
CA ARG A 151 7.12 -14.24 -16.00
C ARG A 151 5.93 -14.82 -16.74
N VAL A 152 6.07 -14.90 -18.05
CA VAL A 152 5.20 -15.75 -18.84
C VAL A 152 5.64 -17.17 -18.54
N GLU A 153 4.79 -17.95 -17.87
CA GLU A 153 5.02 -19.36 -17.72
C GLU A 153 4.90 -20.00 -19.09
N ILE A 154 6.03 -20.40 -19.61
CA ILE A 154 6.02 -21.26 -20.79
C ILE A 154 5.70 -22.64 -20.28
N LEU A 155 4.46 -23.08 -20.52
CA LEU A 155 4.11 -24.45 -20.31
C LEU A 155 4.88 -25.26 -21.34
N THR A 156 5.92 -25.92 -20.89
CA THR A 156 6.60 -26.91 -21.74
C THR A 156 5.63 -28.02 -22.02
N PRO A 157 5.34 -28.31 -23.28
CA PRO A 157 4.54 -29.47 -23.60
C PRO A 157 5.29 -30.72 -23.10
N ALA A 158 4.55 -31.54 -22.44
CA ALA A 158 5.10 -32.79 -21.93
C ALA A 158 5.66 -33.66 -23.07
#